data_e2d3c4f5b454da90ca45413764db3d0d
#
_entry.id   e2d3c4f5b454da90ca45413764db3d0d
#
_cell.length_a   1.000
_cell.length_b   1.000
_cell.length_c   1.000
_cell.angle_alpha   90.00
_cell.angle_beta   90.00
_cell.angle_gamma   90.00
#
_symmetry.space_group_name_H-M   'P 1'
#
loop_
_entity.id
_entity.type
_entity.pdbx_description
1 polymer ?
#
loop_
_entity_poly.entity_id
_entity_poly.type
_entity_poly.pdbx_seq_one_letter_code
_entity_poly.pdbx_strand_id
1 'polypeptide(L)'
;HRIIDWLVQEFKNDNMGADLSKDPMAMQRLKEAAEKAKIELSNTTSSEINLPYIMPVDGVPAHLVKTLTRAKFEQLVDDLVQRTIAPCRTALQNAGLSVSDIDEIILVGGSTRIAAIQQAGEKFFGKAPSKGVNPDEVVALGAAIQGGVLTGDVKDVLLLDVTPLSLGI
;
A
#
# COMPACT_ATOMS: atom_id res chain seq x y z
N HIS A 1 6.77 -5.08 -4.81
CA HIS A 1 7.80 -6.09 -5.09
C HIS A 1 7.96 -7.14 -3.96
N ARG A 2 7.80 -6.81 -2.66
CA ARG A 2 8.03 -7.70 -1.52
C ARG A 2 7.32 -9.07 -1.61
N ILE A 3 6.07 -9.11 -2.04
CA ILE A 3 5.34 -10.37 -2.25
C ILE A 3 5.97 -11.15 -3.41
N ILE A 4 6.32 -10.48 -4.49
CA ILE A 4 6.95 -11.11 -5.66
C ILE A 4 8.29 -11.75 -5.26
N ASP A 5 9.13 -11.01 -4.55
CA ASP A 5 10.44 -11.49 -4.09
C ASP A 5 10.28 -12.74 -3.18
N TRP A 6 9.29 -12.71 -2.31
CA TRP A 6 8.95 -13.86 -1.49
C TRP A 6 8.50 -15.06 -2.33
N LEU A 7 7.60 -14.87 -3.31
CA LEU A 7 7.12 -15.94 -4.18
C LEU A 7 8.24 -16.56 -5.03
N VAL A 8 9.15 -15.73 -5.55
CA VAL A 8 10.34 -16.20 -6.28
C VAL A 8 11.22 -17.06 -5.38
N GLN A 9 11.44 -16.62 -4.14
CA GLN A 9 12.26 -17.37 -3.19
C GLN A 9 11.60 -18.70 -2.78
N GLU A 10 10.29 -18.70 -2.53
CA GLU A 10 9.53 -19.91 -2.21
C GLU A 10 9.57 -20.93 -3.36
N PHE A 11 9.37 -20.44 -4.60
CA PHE A 11 9.46 -21.32 -5.78
C PHE A 11 10.85 -21.91 -5.94
N LYS A 12 11.87 -21.10 -5.73
CA LYS A 12 13.29 -21.54 -5.79
C LYS A 12 13.61 -22.61 -4.77
N ASN A 13 13.07 -22.49 -3.56
CA ASN A 13 13.23 -23.48 -2.49
C ASN A 13 12.55 -24.81 -2.84
N ASP A 14 11.35 -24.76 -3.45
CA ASP A 14 10.55 -25.95 -3.77
C ASP A 14 11.02 -26.64 -5.07
N ASN A 15 11.76 -25.96 -5.95
CA ASN A 15 12.09 -26.43 -7.29
C ASN A 15 13.61 -26.40 -7.58
N MET A 16 14.41 -26.96 -6.69
CA MET A 16 15.85 -27.19 -6.87
C MET A 16 16.64 -25.94 -7.34
N GLY A 17 16.21 -24.76 -6.94
CA GLY A 17 16.86 -23.50 -7.30
C GLY A 17 16.40 -22.86 -8.60
N ALA A 18 15.35 -23.38 -9.24
CA ALA A 18 14.75 -22.75 -10.43
C ALA A 18 14.30 -21.32 -10.13
N ASP A 19 14.63 -20.38 -11.00
CA ASP A 19 14.52 -18.95 -10.74
C ASP A 19 13.51 -18.29 -11.69
N LEU A 20 12.31 -18.00 -11.17
CA LEU A 20 11.23 -17.32 -11.91
C LEU A 20 11.61 -15.91 -12.37
N SER A 21 12.57 -15.24 -11.73
CA SER A 21 12.95 -13.88 -12.08
C SER A 21 13.57 -13.75 -13.48
N LYS A 22 14.01 -14.87 -14.05
CA LYS A 22 14.60 -14.94 -15.39
C LYS A 22 13.56 -15.07 -16.51
N ASP A 23 12.30 -15.34 -16.17
CA ASP A 23 11.20 -15.48 -17.13
C ASP A 23 10.26 -14.27 -17.04
N PRO A 24 10.25 -13.37 -18.06
CA PRO A 24 9.39 -12.18 -18.07
C PRO A 24 7.89 -12.51 -17.98
N MET A 25 7.45 -13.63 -18.58
CA MET A 25 6.03 -14.04 -18.52
C MET A 25 5.67 -14.50 -17.11
N ALA A 26 6.53 -15.29 -16.46
CA ALA A 26 6.33 -15.69 -15.07
C ALA A 26 6.29 -14.46 -14.15
N MET A 27 7.20 -13.51 -14.34
CA MET A 27 7.23 -12.26 -13.56
C MET A 27 5.98 -11.42 -13.73
N GLN A 28 5.40 -11.34 -14.91
CA GLN A 28 4.13 -10.64 -15.13
C GLN A 28 2.99 -11.31 -14.38
N ARG A 29 2.88 -12.64 -14.48
CA ARG A 29 1.87 -13.42 -13.73
C ARG A 29 2.04 -13.30 -12.23
N LEU A 30 3.28 -13.29 -11.72
CA LEU A 30 3.58 -13.05 -10.31
C LEU A 30 3.11 -11.68 -9.85
N LYS A 31 3.33 -10.64 -10.67
CA LYS A 31 2.93 -9.26 -10.38
C LYS A 31 1.40 -9.14 -10.24
N GLU A 32 0.67 -9.73 -11.16
CA GLU A 32 -0.81 -9.73 -11.14
C GLU A 32 -1.35 -10.49 -9.93
N ALA A 33 -0.81 -11.68 -9.66
CA ALA A 33 -1.20 -12.49 -8.51
C ALA A 33 -0.85 -11.82 -7.17
N ALA A 34 0.32 -11.19 -7.08
CA ALA A 34 0.74 -10.46 -5.88
C ALA A 34 -0.17 -9.24 -5.61
N GLU A 35 -0.57 -8.50 -6.65
CA GLU A 35 -1.50 -7.37 -6.51
C GLU A 35 -2.88 -7.84 -6.07
N LYS A 36 -3.39 -8.91 -6.69
CA LYS A 36 -4.66 -9.52 -6.29
C LYS A 36 -4.62 -9.96 -4.82
N ALA A 37 -3.59 -10.69 -4.42
CA ALA A 37 -3.43 -11.16 -3.04
C ALA A 37 -3.36 -9.99 -2.05
N LYS A 38 -2.62 -8.93 -2.37
CA LYS A 38 -2.54 -7.71 -1.56
C LYS A 38 -3.93 -7.09 -1.33
N ILE A 39 -4.75 -6.99 -2.37
CA ILE A 39 -6.11 -6.43 -2.30
C ILE A 39 -7.00 -7.35 -1.44
N GLU A 40 -6.97 -8.66 -1.66
CA GLU A 40 -7.74 -9.63 -0.89
C GLU A 40 -7.40 -9.59 0.60
N LEU A 41 -6.12 -9.46 0.95
CA LEU A 41 -5.65 -9.38 2.34
C LEU A 41 -6.08 -8.12 3.09
N SER A 42 -6.65 -7.13 2.41
CA SER A 42 -7.31 -6.00 3.08
C SER A 42 -8.61 -6.44 3.78
N ASN A 43 -9.26 -7.49 3.28
CA ASN A 43 -10.55 -7.97 3.78
C ASN A 43 -10.50 -9.38 4.38
N THR A 44 -9.48 -10.19 4.02
CA THR A 44 -9.33 -11.58 4.46
C THR A 44 -8.06 -11.77 5.28
N THR A 45 -7.97 -12.86 6.01
CA THR A 45 -6.77 -13.24 6.78
C THR A 45 -5.74 -14.03 5.98
N SER A 46 -6.14 -14.53 4.80
CA SER A 46 -5.28 -15.28 3.89
C SER A 46 -5.75 -15.14 2.45
N SER A 47 -4.83 -15.28 1.52
CA SER A 47 -5.09 -15.32 0.07
C SER A 47 -4.30 -16.49 -0.53
N GLU A 48 -4.96 -17.30 -1.35
CA GLU A 48 -4.32 -18.37 -2.10
C GLU A 48 -3.80 -17.83 -3.43
N ILE A 49 -2.53 -18.06 -3.68
CA ILE A 49 -1.85 -17.74 -4.93
C ILE A 49 -1.63 -19.04 -5.67
N ASN A 50 -2.33 -19.23 -6.78
CA ASN A 50 -2.27 -20.44 -7.60
C ASN A 50 -1.93 -20.06 -9.04
N LEU A 51 -0.72 -20.39 -9.45
CA LEU A 51 -0.19 -20.13 -10.79
C LEU A 51 0.25 -21.44 -11.43
N PRO A 52 -0.68 -22.15 -12.10
CA PRO A 52 -0.36 -23.39 -12.78
C PRO A 52 0.54 -23.13 -13.99
N TYR A 53 1.42 -24.07 -14.28
CA TYR A 53 2.34 -24.02 -15.42
C TYR A 53 3.12 -22.69 -15.49
N ILE A 54 3.70 -22.29 -14.34
CA ILE A 54 4.38 -20.98 -14.24
C ILE A 54 5.67 -20.97 -15.07
N MET A 55 6.42 -22.06 -15.04
CA MET A 55 7.60 -22.30 -15.90
C MET A 55 7.92 -23.81 -15.93
N PRO A 56 8.63 -24.32 -16.96
CA PRO A 56 9.19 -25.66 -16.93
C PRO A 56 10.45 -25.71 -16.03
N VAL A 57 10.59 -26.80 -15.26
CA VAL A 57 11.79 -27.12 -14.50
C VAL A 57 12.26 -28.49 -15.00
N ASP A 58 13.48 -28.56 -15.55
CA ASP A 58 14.03 -29.75 -16.19
C ASP A 58 13.10 -30.40 -17.25
N GLY A 59 12.38 -29.54 -18.00
CA GLY A 59 11.44 -29.97 -19.03
C GLY A 59 10.07 -30.41 -18.50
N VAL A 60 9.84 -30.40 -17.19
CA VAL A 60 8.56 -30.72 -16.57
C VAL A 60 7.85 -29.43 -16.16
N PRO A 61 6.55 -29.30 -16.51
CA PRO A 61 5.77 -28.13 -16.08
C PRO A 61 5.71 -28.02 -14.56
N ALA A 62 6.15 -26.89 -14.01
CA ALA A 62 6.06 -26.62 -12.59
C ALA A 62 4.93 -25.64 -12.28
N HIS A 63 4.36 -25.75 -11.09
CA HIS A 63 3.27 -24.95 -10.59
C HIS A 63 3.72 -24.18 -9.35
N LEU A 64 3.18 -22.98 -9.14
CA LEU A 64 3.36 -22.25 -7.89
C LEU A 64 2.00 -22.19 -7.20
N VAL A 65 1.90 -22.86 -6.05
CA VAL A 65 0.74 -22.79 -5.17
C VAL A 65 1.21 -22.42 -3.78
N LYS A 66 0.83 -21.23 -3.30
CA LYS A 66 1.21 -20.72 -1.98
C LYS A 66 0.05 -19.98 -1.34
N THR A 67 -0.08 -20.14 -0.04
CA THR A 67 -0.99 -19.33 0.77
C THR A 67 -0.23 -18.18 1.43
N LEU A 68 -0.59 -16.96 1.09
CA LEU A 68 -0.07 -15.77 1.76
C LEU A 68 -1.04 -15.37 2.86
N THR A 69 -0.60 -15.44 4.12
CA THR A 69 -1.37 -14.94 5.25
C THR A 69 -1.18 -13.44 5.43
N ARG A 70 -2.17 -12.75 6.01
CA ARG A 70 -2.05 -11.33 6.38
C ARG A 70 -0.83 -11.09 7.26
N ALA A 71 -0.62 -11.93 8.28
CA ALA A 71 0.55 -11.83 9.16
C ALA A 71 1.88 -11.91 8.40
N LYS A 72 2.00 -12.84 7.43
CA LYS A 72 3.20 -12.93 6.58
C LYS A 72 3.36 -11.72 5.70
N PHE A 73 2.27 -11.22 5.11
CA PHE A 73 2.30 -10.00 4.30
C PHE A 73 2.74 -8.79 5.12
N GLU A 74 2.19 -8.60 6.31
CA GLU A 74 2.56 -7.52 7.23
C GLU A 74 4.04 -7.59 7.62
N GLN A 75 4.56 -8.78 7.88
CA GLN A 75 6.00 -9.01 8.12
C GLN A 75 6.86 -8.58 6.91
N LEU A 76 6.42 -8.92 5.69
CA LEU A 76 7.16 -8.58 4.46
C LEU A 76 7.22 -7.06 4.19
N VAL A 77 6.27 -6.29 4.70
CA VAL A 77 6.15 -4.86 4.44
C VAL A 77 6.39 -3.98 5.67
N ASP A 78 6.72 -4.56 6.82
CA ASP A 78 6.85 -3.82 8.08
C ASP A 78 7.84 -2.65 7.97
N ASP A 79 9.00 -2.87 7.35
CA ASP A 79 9.99 -1.81 7.13
C ASP A 79 9.42 -0.64 6.31
N LEU A 80 8.55 -0.91 5.34
CA LEU A 80 7.90 0.11 4.53
C LEU A 80 6.87 0.88 5.35
N VAL A 81 6.09 0.18 6.17
CA VAL A 81 5.11 0.79 7.07
C VAL A 81 5.80 1.70 8.09
N GLN A 82 6.87 1.22 8.74
CA GLN A 82 7.63 2.02 9.71
C GLN A 82 8.22 3.29 9.08
N ARG A 83 8.66 3.23 7.83
CA ARG A 83 9.19 4.39 7.10
C ARG A 83 8.15 5.48 6.84
N THR A 84 6.85 5.19 6.88
CA THR A 84 5.80 6.22 6.73
C THR A 84 5.67 7.14 7.95
N ILE A 85 6.10 6.68 9.11
CA ILE A 85 5.99 7.44 10.36
C ILE A 85 6.98 8.62 10.43
N ALA A 86 8.17 8.48 9.85
CA ALA A 86 9.16 9.56 9.87
C ALA A 86 8.68 10.85 9.19
N PRO A 87 8.09 10.82 7.97
CA PRO A 87 7.48 11.99 7.35
C PRO A 87 6.37 12.63 8.19
N CYS A 88 5.52 11.81 8.83
CA CYS A 88 4.47 12.33 9.72
C CYS A 88 5.08 13.14 10.88
N ARG A 89 6.12 12.61 11.51
CA ARG A 89 6.83 13.30 12.60
C ARG A 89 7.46 14.61 12.13
N THR A 90 8.11 14.58 10.98
CA THR A 90 8.71 15.78 10.38
C THR A 90 7.67 16.86 10.08
N ALA A 91 6.50 16.44 9.52
CA ALA A 91 5.41 17.37 9.24
C ALA A 91 4.88 18.05 10.52
N LEU A 92 4.67 17.29 11.59
CA LEU A 92 4.25 17.82 12.89
C LEU A 92 5.30 18.83 13.45
N GLN A 93 6.57 18.46 13.40
CA GLN A 93 7.66 19.33 13.86
C GLN A 93 7.71 20.64 13.08
N ASN A 94 7.60 20.58 11.75
CA ASN A 94 7.62 21.75 10.89
C ASN A 94 6.41 22.68 11.13
N ALA A 95 5.27 22.09 11.49
CA ALA A 95 4.06 22.84 11.86
C ALA A 95 4.07 23.38 13.28
N GLY A 96 5.06 22.98 14.11
CA GLY A 96 5.11 23.32 15.53
C GLY A 96 3.99 22.67 16.35
N LEU A 97 3.44 21.54 15.87
CA LEU A 97 2.33 20.82 16.49
C LEU A 97 2.81 19.53 17.16
N SER A 98 2.11 19.15 18.20
CA SER A 98 2.19 17.83 18.82
C SER A 98 1.11 16.89 18.26
N VAL A 99 1.26 15.59 18.53
CA VAL A 99 0.24 14.59 18.14
C VAL A 99 -1.12 14.88 18.78
N SER A 100 -1.13 15.44 20.00
CA SER A 100 -2.37 15.82 20.73
C SER A 100 -3.13 16.97 20.09
N ASP A 101 -2.47 17.80 19.30
CA ASP A 101 -3.07 18.96 18.63
C ASP A 101 -3.80 18.56 17.32
N ILE A 102 -3.69 17.31 16.91
CA ILE A 102 -4.37 16.77 15.73
C ILE A 102 -5.78 16.36 16.10
N ASP A 103 -6.78 16.97 15.51
CA ASP A 103 -8.18 16.66 15.74
C ASP A 103 -8.63 15.38 15.02
N GLU A 104 -8.25 15.23 13.76
CA GLU A 104 -8.71 14.14 12.91
C GLU A 104 -7.59 13.60 12.03
N ILE A 105 -7.63 12.27 11.79
CA ILE A 105 -6.69 11.57 10.91
C ILE A 105 -7.48 11.02 9.73
N ILE A 106 -7.09 11.43 8.54
CA ILE A 106 -7.68 10.97 7.29
C ILE A 106 -6.63 10.19 6.52
N LEU A 107 -6.94 8.92 6.20
CA LEU A 107 -6.10 8.09 5.37
C LEU A 107 -6.50 8.20 3.90
N VAL A 108 -5.54 8.47 3.04
CA VAL A 108 -5.73 8.72 1.62
C VAL A 108 -4.87 7.79 0.78
N GLY A 109 -5.43 7.32 -0.34
CA GLY A 109 -4.79 6.38 -1.26
C GLY A 109 -5.08 4.92 -0.95
N GLY A 110 -5.18 4.08 -1.98
CA GLY A 110 -5.57 2.67 -1.86
C GLY A 110 -4.67 1.84 -0.93
N SER A 111 -3.38 2.16 -0.82
CA SER A 111 -2.46 1.47 0.09
C SER A 111 -2.80 1.63 1.56
N THR A 112 -3.56 2.66 1.94
CA THR A 112 -4.01 2.87 3.32
C THR A 112 -5.12 1.89 3.76
N ARG A 113 -5.63 1.08 2.85
CA ARG A 113 -6.53 -0.05 3.16
C ARG A 113 -5.79 -1.21 3.83
N ILE A 114 -4.46 -1.24 3.78
CA ILE A 114 -3.64 -2.25 4.45
C ILE A 114 -3.76 -2.07 5.97
N ALA A 115 -4.15 -3.15 6.68
CA ALA A 115 -4.39 -3.11 8.11
C ALA A 115 -3.18 -2.60 8.91
N ALA A 116 -1.97 -3.03 8.55
CA ALA A 116 -0.74 -2.58 9.21
C ALA A 116 -0.53 -1.06 9.12
N ILE A 117 -0.92 -0.41 8.02
CA ILE A 117 -0.82 1.06 7.86
C ILE A 117 -1.82 1.75 8.78
N GLN A 118 -3.06 1.26 8.86
CA GLN A 118 -4.08 1.80 9.75
C GLN A 118 -3.65 1.69 11.21
N GLN A 119 -3.14 0.53 11.61
CA GLN A 119 -2.64 0.29 12.97
C GLN A 119 -1.43 1.16 13.31
N ALA A 120 -0.48 1.32 12.37
CA ALA A 120 0.67 2.19 12.56
C ALA A 120 0.26 3.66 12.73
N GLY A 121 -0.71 4.14 11.94
CA GLY A 121 -1.29 5.47 12.09
C GLY A 121 -1.98 5.65 13.44
N GLU A 122 -2.85 4.72 13.81
CA GLU A 122 -3.53 4.75 15.11
C GLU A 122 -2.55 4.75 16.29
N LYS A 123 -1.54 3.90 16.24
CA LYS A 123 -0.49 3.84 17.26
C LYS A 123 0.32 5.13 17.35
N PHE A 124 0.65 5.74 16.21
CA PHE A 124 1.45 6.97 16.18
C PHE A 124 0.67 8.18 16.69
N PHE A 125 -0.58 8.34 16.25
CA PHE A 125 -1.43 9.49 16.60
C PHE A 125 -2.25 9.28 17.89
N GLY A 126 -2.30 8.06 18.43
CA GLY A 126 -3.06 7.76 19.63
C GLY A 126 -4.58 7.78 19.44
N LYS A 127 -5.07 7.86 18.21
CA LYS A 127 -6.50 7.85 17.86
C LYS A 127 -6.74 7.14 16.54
N ALA A 128 -7.91 6.52 16.39
CA ALA A 128 -8.28 5.81 15.18
C ALA A 128 -8.47 6.78 14.00
N PRO A 129 -8.07 6.39 12.78
CA PRO A 129 -8.36 7.14 11.57
C PRO A 129 -9.87 7.28 11.33
N SER A 130 -10.27 8.42 10.77
CA SER A 130 -11.65 8.67 10.35
C SER A 130 -12.07 7.67 9.27
N LYS A 131 -13.29 7.14 9.41
CA LYS A 131 -13.92 6.22 8.45
C LYS A 131 -14.88 6.94 7.49
N GLY A 132 -15.01 8.26 7.61
CA GLY A 132 -15.99 9.05 6.87
C GLY A 132 -15.65 9.32 5.41
N VAL A 133 -14.45 8.96 4.96
CA VAL A 133 -13.99 9.23 3.59
C VAL A 133 -13.53 7.94 2.91
N ASN A 134 -13.82 7.83 1.61
CA ASN A 134 -13.28 6.76 0.77
C ASN A 134 -11.84 7.12 0.38
N PRO A 135 -10.82 6.34 0.77
CA PRO A 135 -9.42 6.66 0.51
C PRO A 135 -9.04 6.66 -0.97
N ASP A 136 -9.82 6.00 -1.83
CA ASP A 136 -9.57 5.94 -3.26
C ASP A 136 -10.14 7.17 -4.01
N GLU A 137 -11.18 7.80 -3.47
CA GLU A 137 -11.97 8.84 -4.14
C GLU A 137 -11.78 10.23 -3.53
N VAL A 138 -11.31 10.33 -2.28
CA VAL A 138 -11.27 11.59 -1.51
C VAL A 138 -10.47 12.69 -2.19
N VAL A 139 -9.41 12.36 -2.91
CA VAL A 139 -8.59 13.33 -3.65
C VAL A 139 -9.37 13.93 -4.82
N ALA A 140 -10.10 13.11 -5.57
CA ALA A 140 -10.96 13.57 -6.66
C ALA A 140 -12.10 14.45 -6.13
N LEU A 141 -12.71 14.07 -5.00
CA LEU A 141 -13.73 14.88 -4.33
C LEU A 141 -13.17 16.23 -3.87
N GLY A 142 -11.99 16.23 -3.25
CA GLY A 142 -11.30 17.45 -2.85
C GLY A 142 -10.96 18.37 -4.03
N ALA A 143 -10.52 17.81 -5.14
CA ALA A 143 -10.27 18.55 -6.37
C ALA A 143 -11.56 19.19 -6.94
N ALA A 144 -12.68 18.48 -6.89
CA ALA A 144 -13.98 19.03 -7.31
C ALA A 144 -14.43 20.19 -6.42
N ILE A 145 -14.26 20.06 -5.10
CA ILE A 145 -14.56 21.15 -4.14
C ILE A 145 -13.68 22.37 -4.43
N GLN A 146 -12.38 22.15 -4.64
CA GLN A 146 -11.45 23.24 -4.96
C GLN A 146 -11.81 23.91 -6.30
N GLY A 147 -12.26 23.15 -7.29
CA GLY A 147 -12.83 23.69 -8.53
C GLY A 147 -14.01 24.63 -8.25
N GLY A 148 -14.94 24.22 -7.39
CA GLY A 148 -16.07 25.06 -6.95
C GLY A 148 -15.64 26.33 -6.21
N VAL A 149 -14.56 26.28 -5.43
CA VAL A 149 -13.97 27.48 -4.79
C VAL A 149 -13.45 28.45 -5.85
N LEU A 150 -12.73 27.94 -6.86
CA LEU A 150 -12.16 28.77 -7.93
C LEU A 150 -13.24 29.41 -8.83
N THR A 151 -14.38 28.74 -9.04
CA THR A 151 -15.52 29.29 -9.80
C THR A 151 -16.40 30.19 -8.95
N GLY A 152 -16.24 30.23 -7.63
CA GLY A 152 -17.02 31.03 -6.70
C GLY A 152 -18.34 30.39 -6.25
N ASP A 153 -18.56 29.10 -6.60
CA ASP A 153 -19.74 28.33 -6.18
C ASP A 153 -19.65 27.89 -4.72
N VAL A 154 -18.41 27.65 -4.23
CA VAL A 154 -18.11 27.31 -2.84
C VAL A 154 -17.34 28.47 -2.20
N LYS A 155 -17.87 29.04 -1.12
CA LYS A 155 -17.34 30.27 -0.52
C LYS A 155 -16.74 30.08 0.88
N ASP A 156 -17.04 28.96 1.54
CA ASP A 156 -16.73 28.75 2.96
C ASP A 156 -15.48 27.89 3.19
N VAL A 157 -14.73 27.57 2.12
CA VAL A 157 -13.53 26.74 2.19
C VAL A 157 -12.34 27.50 1.61
N LEU A 158 -11.26 27.59 2.37
CA LEU A 158 -9.97 28.10 1.91
C LEU A 158 -8.91 27.01 2.09
N LEU A 159 -8.28 26.60 0.99
CA LEU A 159 -7.09 25.75 1.02
C LEU A 159 -5.90 26.54 0.49
N LEU A 160 -4.87 26.65 1.33
CA LEU A 160 -3.54 27.12 0.94
C LEU A 160 -2.59 25.94 1.06
N ASP A 161 -2.04 25.50 -0.06
CA ASP A 161 -1.05 24.45 -0.09
C ASP A 161 0.35 25.01 0.09
N VAL A 162 1.25 24.21 0.68
CA VAL A 162 2.66 24.57 0.88
C VAL A 162 3.54 23.44 0.33
N THR A 163 4.57 23.82 -0.39
CA THR A 163 5.59 22.89 -0.84
C THR A 163 6.95 23.33 -0.31
N PRO A 164 7.69 22.46 0.39
CA PRO A 164 9.00 22.81 0.97
C PRO A 164 10.09 22.93 -0.08
N LEU A 165 9.86 22.42 -1.28
CA LEU A 165 10.81 22.41 -2.40
C LEU A 165 10.10 22.86 -3.69
N SER A 166 10.88 23.34 -4.66
CA SER A 166 10.36 23.64 -5.99
C SER A 166 9.76 22.40 -6.63
N LEU A 167 8.53 22.53 -7.12
CA LEU A 167 7.91 21.54 -8.00
C LEU A 167 8.48 21.72 -9.40
N GLY A 168 9.08 20.66 -9.94
CA GLY A 168 9.56 20.58 -11.31
C GLY A 168 8.91 19.41 -12.05
N ILE A 169 8.68 19.57 -13.32
CA ILE A 169 8.26 18.53 -14.24
C ILE A 169 9.49 18.12 -15.06
#